data_80096d35dafea4078fb97bcb0e36c5b3
#
_entry.id   80096d35dafea4078fb97bcb0e36c5b3
#
_cell.length_a   1.000
_cell.length_b   1.000
_cell.length_c   1.000
_cell.angle_alpha   90.00
_cell.angle_beta   90.00
_cell.angle_gamma   90.00
#
_symmetry.space_group_name_H-M   'P 1'
#
loop_
_entity.id
_entity.type
_entity.pdbx_description
1 polymer ?
#
loop_
_entity_poly.entity_id
_entity_poly.type
_entity_poly.pdbx_seq_one_letter_code
_entity_poly.pdbx_strand_id
1 'polypeptide(L)'
;MKKTIILFLLAALAISGCRKQVSDYKRPYFDPQPTLNAVLQEGLPVWAQVTFAQGLDSVHPSACENAEVLFYVDGQFAERLQHEGDGLYVGETTAEALHEYACKVIIPGYDTLFAQTQMPEKPVVTHVEIMENATMDEEGNACPAIMISFNTNPNKNLYYQSSIDAAFFSYFYYNGQVYNSTGAKGTMHTSINTDDPVLLNEGSSQLLFSNEIITDTNYTLKVNSTFNYHSYSSHGYTVEYDSIVRKGYVEVSMSGISESGYHYRKSQEAYQEPDAYTNLFLGVITPLNLYSNVGNGRGVFAAIAPMTCDTVFIHSKL
;
A
#
# COMPACT_ATOMS: atom_id res chain seq x y z
N MET A 1 -11.05 -3.88 62.41
CA MET A 1 -11.74 -2.68 61.91
C MET A 1 -10.84 -1.46 61.76
N LYS A 2 -10.10 -0.98 62.77
CA LYS A 2 -9.24 0.23 62.62
C LYS A 2 -8.16 0.09 61.56
N LYS A 3 -7.49 -1.06 61.43
CA LYS A 3 -6.45 -1.30 60.39
C LYS A 3 -6.98 -1.33 58.98
N THR A 4 -8.19 -1.83 58.74
CA THR A 4 -8.86 -1.86 57.44
C THR A 4 -9.29 -0.49 56.98
N ILE A 5 -9.72 0.41 57.90
CA ILE A 5 -10.12 1.76 57.62
C ILE A 5 -8.88 2.62 57.23
N ILE A 6 -7.74 2.40 57.89
CA ILE A 6 -6.49 3.10 57.57
C ILE A 6 -5.96 2.67 56.19
N LEU A 7 -6.09 1.40 55.81
CA LEU A 7 -5.70 0.91 54.49
C LEU A 7 -6.57 1.51 53.38
N PHE A 8 -7.86 1.63 53.62
CA PHE A 8 -8.80 2.26 52.68
C PHE A 8 -8.52 3.78 52.51
N LEU A 9 -8.18 4.46 53.59
CA LEU A 9 -7.81 5.90 53.56
C LEU A 9 -6.48 6.12 52.80
N LEU A 10 -5.49 5.24 52.97
CA LEU A 10 -4.23 5.28 52.24
C LEU A 10 -4.42 4.96 50.74
N ALA A 11 -5.30 4.04 50.41
CA ALA A 11 -5.64 3.72 49.00
C ALA A 11 -6.41 4.89 48.34
N ALA A 12 -7.30 5.56 49.07
CA ALA A 12 -8.04 6.73 48.56
C ALA A 12 -7.11 7.94 48.33
N LEU A 13 -6.09 8.14 49.17
CA LEU A 13 -5.05 9.16 48.95
C LEU A 13 -4.13 8.88 47.76
N ALA A 14 -3.89 7.62 47.45
CA ALA A 14 -3.07 7.24 46.29
C ALA A 14 -3.81 7.47 44.95
N ILE A 15 -5.14 7.50 44.94
CA ILE A 15 -5.96 7.74 43.75
C ILE A 15 -6.16 9.25 43.45
N SER A 16 -5.92 10.13 44.42
CA SER A 16 -5.93 11.59 44.24
C SER A 16 -4.66 12.14 43.61
N GLY A 17 -4.04 11.40 42.67
CA GLY A 17 -2.94 11.89 41.86
C GLY A 17 -3.36 13.15 41.14
N CYS A 18 -2.75 14.30 41.47
CA CYS A 18 -2.96 15.56 40.81
C CYS A 18 -2.77 15.44 39.31
N ARG A 19 -3.85 15.33 38.56
CA ARG A 19 -3.82 15.64 37.14
C ARG A 19 -3.54 17.13 37.01
N LYS A 20 -2.29 17.50 36.78
CA LYS A 20 -1.93 18.84 36.37
C LYS A 20 -2.55 19.05 34.99
N GLN A 21 -3.71 19.69 34.95
CA GLN A 21 -4.31 20.13 33.72
C GLN A 21 -3.42 21.24 33.16
N VAL A 22 -2.66 20.93 32.10
CA VAL A 22 -1.85 21.92 31.40
C VAL A 22 -2.83 22.73 30.53
N SER A 23 -3.42 23.77 31.10
CA SER A 23 -4.36 24.66 30.40
C SER A 23 -3.69 25.66 29.46
N ASP A 24 -2.38 25.86 29.60
CA ASP A 24 -1.63 26.87 28.85
C ASP A 24 -0.62 26.27 27.87
N TYR A 25 -0.89 25.04 27.34
CA TYR A 25 -0.06 24.47 26.27
C TYR A 25 -0.27 25.29 25.01
N LYS A 26 0.65 26.20 24.74
CA LYS A 26 0.75 26.85 23.43
C LYS A 26 1.35 25.86 22.48
N ARG A 27 0.56 25.40 21.51
CA ARG A 27 1.07 24.58 20.41
C ARG A 27 2.21 25.33 19.73
N PRO A 28 3.31 24.64 19.38
CA PRO A 28 4.36 25.27 18.57
C PRO A 28 3.73 25.83 17.29
N TYR A 29 4.16 27.00 16.90
CA TYR A 29 3.77 27.56 15.60
C TYR A 29 4.27 26.61 14.51
N PHE A 30 3.37 26.21 13.64
CA PHE A 30 3.69 25.42 12.45
C PHE A 30 3.74 26.36 11.25
N ASP A 31 4.88 26.44 10.61
CA ASP A 31 5.06 27.21 9.38
C ASP A 31 4.59 26.35 8.19
N PRO A 32 3.51 26.75 7.49
CA PRO A 32 2.99 25.99 6.36
C PRO A 32 4.04 25.82 5.27
N GLN A 33 4.39 24.57 4.96
CA GLN A 33 5.35 24.27 3.92
C GLN A 33 4.62 23.84 2.64
N PRO A 34 5.05 24.34 1.46
CA PRO A 34 4.45 23.91 0.21
C PRO A 34 4.76 22.44 -0.06
N THR A 35 3.75 21.73 -0.58
CA THR A 35 3.84 20.33 -0.95
C THR A 35 3.46 20.13 -2.40
N LEU A 36 4.17 19.22 -3.08
CA LEU A 36 3.88 18.77 -4.43
C LEU A 36 3.69 17.26 -4.41
N ASN A 37 2.50 16.80 -4.81
CA ASN A 37 2.21 15.38 -4.94
C ASN A 37 1.73 15.07 -6.35
N ALA A 38 2.32 14.08 -6.98
CA ALA A 38 1.89 13.53 -8.25
C ALA A 38 2.30 12.06 -8.37
N VAL A 39 1.42 11.24 -8.92
CA VAL A 39 1.74 9.90 -9.39
C VAL A 39 1.34 9.83 -10.85
N LEU A 40 2.31 9.92 -11.73
CA LEU A 40 2.08 9.81 -13.17
C LEU A 40 1.77 8.36 -13.51
N GLN A 41 0.73 8.15 -14.30
CA GLN A 41 0.39 6.81 -14.79
C GLN A 41 0.58 6.76 -16.28
N GLU A 42 1.30 5.74 -16.76
CA GLU A 42 1.47 5.50 -18.19
C GLU A 42 0.12 5.46 -18.92
N GLY A 43 0.02 6.17 -20.03
CA GLY A 43 -1.19 6.27 -20.85
C GLY A 43 -2.23 7.27 -20.36
N LEU A 44 -2.00 7.96 -19.25
CA LEU A 44 -2.90 8.99 -18.73
C LEU A 44 -2.27 10.39 -18.81
N PRO A 45 -3.12 11.45 -18.85
CA PRO A 45 -2.68 12.84 -18.75
C PRO A 45 -1.89 13.08 -17.43
N VAL A 46 -0.87 13.94 -17.54
CA VAL A 46 -0.05 14.33 -16.39
C VAL A 46 -0.83 15.28 -15.47
N TRP A 47 -0.56 15.18 -14.16
CA TRP A 47 -1.19 16.02 -13.16
C TRP A 47 -0.26 16.26 -11.97
N ALA A 48 -0.56 17.31 -11.20
CA ALA A 48 0.12 17.63 -9.95
C ALA A 48 -0.85 18.24 -8.95
N GLN A 49 -0.77 17.84 -7.69
CA GLN A 49 -1.50 18.45 -6.57
C GLN A 49 -0.53 19.33 -5.78
N VAL A 50 -0.83 20.62 -5.69
CA VAL A 50 -0.04 21.59 -4.93
C VAL A 50 -0.85 22.08 -3.74
N THR A 51 -0.32 21.85 -2.54
CA THR A 51 -0.98 22.21 -1.28
C THR A 51 0.02 22.77 -0.29
N PHE A 52 -0.45 23.22 0.87
CA PHE A 52 0.38 23.57 2.02
C PHE A 52 0.16 22.56 3.13
N ALA A 53 1.24 21.97 3.64
CA ALA A 53 1.19 21.19 4.88
C ALA A 53 0.71 22.08 6.02
N GLN A 54 -0.11 21.51 6.91
CA GLN A 54 -0.71 22.24 8.02
C GLN A 54 -0.40 21.58 9.38
N GLY A 55 -0.57 22.33 10.45
CA GLY A 55 -0.45 21.80 11.80
C GLY A 55 -1.57 20.79 12.11
N LEU A 56 -1.38 20.03 13.20
CA LEU A 56 -2.29 18.97 13.66
C LEU A 56 -3.71 19.42 14.01
N ASP A 57 -3.97 20.72 14.00
CA ASP A 57 -5.28 21.32 14.24
C ASP A 57 -6.10 21.54 12.97
N SER A 58 -5.50 21.32 11.80
CA SER A 58 -6.20 21.35 10.52
C SER A 58 -6.56 19.94 10.06
N VAL A 59 -7.79 19.78 9.59
CA VAL A 59 -8.30 18.48 9.10
C VAL A 59 -7.85 18.21 7.66
N HIS A 60 -7.64 19.27 6.88
CA HIS A 60 -7.27 19.17 5.46
C HIS A 60 -6.11 20.11 5.14
N PRO A 61 -5.18 19.70 4.25
CA PRO A 61 -4.18 20.60 3.70
C PRO A 61 -4.88 21.76 2.97
N SER A 62 -4.30 22.95 2.98
CA SER A 62 -4.84 24.05 2.19
C SER A 62 -4.33 23.99 0.75
N ALA A 63 -5.26 24.17 -0.18
CA ALA A 63 -4.95 24.20 -1.60
C ALA A 63 -4.08 25.41 -1.98
N CYS A 64 -3.15 25.25 -2.91
CA CYS A 64 -2.44 26.33 -3.54
C CYS A 64 -3.05 26.58 -4.93
N GLU A 65 -3.83 27.67 -5.04
CA GLU A 65 -4.59 27.96 -6.28
C GLU A 65 -3.83 28.89 -7.23
N ASN A 66 -2.74 29.52 -6.78
CA ASN A 66 -2.01 30.53 -7.52
C ASN A 66 -0.58 30.12 -7.88
N ALA A 67 -0.31 28.81 -7.92
CA ALA A 67 0.97 28.31 -8.39
C ALA A 67 1.06 28.33 -9.92
N GLU A 68 2.27 28.53 -10.42
CA GLU A 68 2.62 28.24 -11.81
C GLU A 68 3.32 26.89 -11.84
N VAL A 69 2.71 25.89 -12.49
CA VAL A 69 3.22 24.54 -12.57
C VAL A 69 3.74 24.26 -13.97
N LEU A 70 5.07 24.13 -14.10
CA LEU A 70 5.77 23.89 -15.35
C LEU A 70 6.20 22.44 -15.44
N PHE A 71 5.81 21.78 -16.52
CA PHE A 71 6.06 20.37 -16.75
C PHE A 71 7.10 20.16 -17.86
N TYR A 72 7.97 19.17 -17.67
CA TYR A 72 9.08 18.88 -18.56
C TYR A 72 9.12 17.38 -18.87
N VAL A 73 9.50 17.04 -20.10
CA VAL A 73 9.75 15.67 -20.57
C VAL A 73 11.19 15.64 -21.12
N ASP A 74 12.00 14.71 -20.65
CA ASP A 74 13.42 14.54 -21.04
C ASP A 74 14.22 15.85 -20.96
N GLY A 75 13.97 16.63 -19.92
CA GLY A 75 14.61 17.94 -19.70
C GLY A 75 14.08 19.08 -20.58
N GLN A 76 13.17 18.83 -21.51
CA GLN A 76 12.56 19.84 -22.36
C GLN A 76 11.23 20.32 -21.78
N PHE A 77 10.99 21.63 -21.81
CA PHE A 77 9.71 22.20 -21.43
C PHE A 77 8.60 21.64 -22.33
N ALA A 78 7.59 21.00 -21.73
CA ALA A 78 6.46 20.44 -22.45
C ALA A 78 5.26 21.40 -22.38
N GLU A 79 4.81 21.73 -21.17
CA GLU A 79 3.62 22.57 -20.99
C GLU A 79 3.58 23.22 -19.60
N ARG A 80 2.64 24.16 -19.44
CA ARG A 80 2.17 24.68 -18.16
C ARG A 80 0.86 23.99 -17.83
N LEU A 81 0.79 23.31 -16.67
CA LEU A 81 -0.44 22.66 -16.22
C LEU A 81 -1.51 23.69 -15.85
N GLN A 82 -2.76 23.36 -16.15
CA GLN A 82 -3.93 24.20 -15.89
C GLN A 82 -4.51 23.88 -14.51
N HIS A 83 -4.87 24.92 -13.77
CA HIS A 83 -5.52 24.76 -12.46
C HIS A 83 -6.98 24.38 -12.63
N GLU A 84 -7.39 23.25 -12.03
CA GLU A 84 -8.75 22.71 -12.08
C GLU A 84 -9.53 22.85 -10.77
N GLY A 85 -8.94 23.49 -9.77
CA GLY A 85 -9.52 23.69 -8.44
C GLY A 85 -8.82 22.88 -7.35
N ASP A 86 -9.02 23.27 -6.11
CA ASP A 86 -8.47 22.58 -4.92
C ASP A 86 -6.97 22.29 -4.97
N GLY A 87 -6.20 23.13 -5.69
CA GLY A 87 -4.76 22.95 -5.89
C GLY A 87 -4.39 21.81 -6.86
N LEU A 88 -5.33 21.29 -7.62
CA LEU A 88 -5.10 20.33 -8.69
C LEU A 88 -4.72 21.05 -9.98
N TYR A 89 -3.63 20.63 -10.59
CA TYR A 89 -3.13 21.11 -11.87
C TYR A 89 -3.03 19.95 -12.84
N VAL A 90 -3.61 20.09 -14.04
CA VAL A 90 -3.70 19.03 -15.05
C VAL A 90 -3.12 19.50 -16.37
N GLY A 91 -2.43 18.60 -17.07
CA GLY A 91 -1.86 18.83 -18.39
C GLY A 91 -2.54 18.01 -19.48
N GLU A 92 -2.17 18.28 -20.73
CA GLU A 92 -2.59 17.52 -21.91
C GLU A 92 -1.58 16.44 -22.28
N THR A 93 -0.32 16.56 -21.83
CA THR A 93 0.73 15.58 -22.08
C THR A 93 0.33 14.23 -21.49
N THR A 94 0.36 13.19 -22.30
CA THR A 94 0.18 11.80 -21.86
C THR A 94 1.51 11.22 -21.44
N ALA A 95 1.53 10.56 -20.27
CA ALA A 95 2.74 9.93 -19.76
C ALA A 95 3.06 8.64 -20.55
N GLU A 96 4.30 8.50 -21.00
CA GLU A 96 4.79 7.38 -21.78
C GLU A 96 5.96 6.68 -21.05
N ALA A 97 6.15 5.38 -21.32
CA ALA A 97 7.20 4.57 -20.71
C ALA A 97 8.60 5.10 -21.02
N LEU A 98 9.53 4.95 -20.06
CA LEU A 98 10.97 5.23 -20.20
C LEU A 98 11.36 6.70 -20.33
N HIS A 99 10.41 7.64 -20.36
CA HIS A 99 10.69 9.06 -20.32
C HIS A 99 10.97 9.56 -18.91
N GLU A 100 11.85 10.55 -18.82
CA GLU A 100 12.07 11.31 -17.60
C GLU A 100 11.07 12.48 -17.53
N TYR A 101 10.40 12.61 -16.41
CA TYR A 101 9.46 13.69 -16.14
C TYR A 101 9.97 14.56 -15.01
N ALA A 102 9.84 15.88 -15.18
CA ALA A 102 10.15 16.82 -14.13
C ALA A 102 9.06 17.88 -14.00
N CYS A 103 8.90 18.38 -12.79
CA CYS A 103 7.94 19.42 -12.46
C CYS A 103 8.64 20.54 -11.69
N LYS A 104 8.39 21.81 -12.08
CA LYS A 104 8.75 23.00 -11.33
C LYS A 104 7.49 23.73 -10.92
N VAL A 105 7.39 24.08 -9.64
CA VAL A 105 6.24 24.80 -9.10
C VAL A 105 6.72 26.13 -8.53
N ILE A 106 6.21 27.22 -9.08
CA ILE A 106 6.51 28.60 -8.67
C ILE A 106 5.32 29.10 -7.87
N ILE A 107 5.53 29.39 -6.60
CA ILE A 107 4.51 29.92 -5.67
C ILE A 107 4.99 31.28 -5.20
N PRO A 108 4.19 32.36 -5.31
CA PRO A 108 4.59 33.67 -4.83
C PRO A 108 4.96 33.66 -3.35
N GLY A 109 6.17 34.12 -3.01
CA GLY A 109 6.66 34.19 -1.64
C GLY A 109 7.33 32.92 -1.10
N TYR A 110 7.49 31.88 -1.92
CA TYR A 110 8.18 30.65 -1.58
C TYR A 110 9.30 30.34 -2.59
N ASP A 111 10.25 29.52 -2.16
CA ASP A 111 11.26 28.99 -3.08
C ASP A 111 10.59 28.06 -4.10
N THR A 112 11.10 28.05 -5.33
CA THR A 112 10.60 27.17 -6.38
C THR A 112 10.77 25.71 -6.00
N LEU A 113 9.66 24.96 -5.98
CA LEU A 113 9.71 23.53 -5.83
C LEU A 113 10.20 22.88 -7.12
N PHE A 114 10.90 21.76 -6.99
CA PHE A 114 11.25 20.93 -8.13
C PHE A 114 11.24 19.46 -7.75
N ALA A 115 10.86 18.63 -8.68
CA ALA A 115 10.88 17.19 -8.54
C ALA A 115 11.06 16.53 -9.91
N GLN A 116 11.65 15.34 -9.91
CA GLN A 116 11.80 14.53 -11.12
C GLN A 116 11.58 13.07 -10.82
N THR A 117 11.14 12.33 -11.83
CA THR A 117 10.93 10.88 -11.79
C THR A 117 11.06 10.29 -13.17
N GLN A 118 11.41 9.03 -13.26
CA GLN A 118 11.40 8.29 -14.52
C GLN A 118 10.18 7.35 -14.56
N MET A 119 9.48 7.33 -15.70
CA MET A 119 8.43 6.35 -15.93
C MET A 119 9.08 4.98 -16.06
N PRO A 120 8.70 4.01 -15.21
CA PRO A 120 9.26 2.67 -15.28
C PRO A 120 8.84 1.92 -16.54
N GLU A 121 9.56 0.85 -16.83
CA GLU A 121 9.12 -0.13 -17.81
C GLU A 121 7.89 -0.87 -17.28
N LYS A 122 6.97 -1.20 -18.19
CA LYS A 122 5.83 -2.05 -17.88
C LYS A 122 6.34 -3.48 -17.63
N PRO A 123 6.02 -4.12 -16.48
CA PRO A 123 6.43 -5.48 -16.23
C PRO A 123 5.75 -6.45 -17.21
N VAL A 124 6.43 -7.53 -17.56
CA VAL A 124 5.90 -8.59 -18.41
C VAL A 124 5.68 -9.83 -17.55
N VAL A 125 4.45 -10.03 -17.12
CA VAL A 125 4.03 -11.27 -16.46
C VAL A 125 3.83 -12.34 -17.54
N THR A 126 4.50 -13.47 -17.39
CA THR A 126 4.51 -14.54 -18.39
C THR A 126 3.58 -15.69 -18.02
N HIS A 127 3.34 -15.90 -16.73
CA HIS A 127 2.47 -16.98 -16.25
C HIS A 127 1.98 -16.69 -14.82
N VAL A 128 0.73 -17.08 -14.55
CA VAL A 128 0.15 -17.11 -13.21
C VAL A 128 -0.47 -18.48 -13.00
N GLU A 129 -0.14 -19.14 -11.90
CA GLU A 129 -0.75 -20.40 -11.51
C GLU A 129 -1.04 -20.45 -10.01
N ILE A 130 -1.95 -21.34 -9.64
CA ILE A 130 -2.26 -21.62 -8.24
C ILE A 130 -1.75 -23.00 -7.92
N MET A 131 -0.81 -23.06 -6.98
CA MET A 131 -0.25 -24.31 -6.48
C MET A 131 -1.01 -24.70 -5.22
N GLU A 132 -1.83 -25.74 -5.29
CA GLU A 132 -2.51 -26.30 -4.14
C GLU A 132 -1.50 -26.95 -3.17
N ASN A 133 -1.75 -26.86 -1.87
CA ASN A 133 -0.88 -27.44 -0.83
C ASN A 133 0.58 -26.96 -0.88
N ALA A 134 0.82 -25.72 -1.27
CA ALA A 134 2.15 -25.17 -1.46
C ALA A 134 2.83 -24.75 -0.16
N THR A 135 2.06 -24.51 0.89
CA THR A 135 2.53 -24.08 2.22
C THR A 135 1.61 -24.60 3.31
N MET A 136 1.96 -24.37 4.56
CA MET A 136 1.12 -24.68 5.74
C MET A 136 0.86 -23.40 6.53
N ASP A 137 -0.35 -23.29 7.08
CA ASP A 137 -0.68 -22.24 8.04
C ASP A 137 -0.09 -22.56 9.43
N GLU A 138 -0.30 -21.65 10.40
CA GLU A 138 0.18 -21.82 11.78
C GLU A 138 -0.45 -23.03 12.50
N GLU A 139 -1.60 -23.49 12.03
CA GLU A 139 -2.34 -24.64 12.56
C GLU A 139 -1.93 -25.95 11.88
N GLY A 140 -1.04 -25.89 10.87
CA GLY A 140 -0.57 -27.05 10.12
C GLY A 140 -1.49 -27.49 8.98
N ASN A 141 -2.45 -26.68 8.57
CA ASN A 141 -3.28 -26.96 7.42
C ASN A 141 -2.56 -26.57 6.13
N ALA A 142 -2.73 -27.39 5.10
CA ALA A 142 -2.17 -27.07 3.79
C ALA A 142 -2.90 -25.87 3.17
N CYS A 143 -2.12 -24.89 2.72
CA CYS A 143 -2.60 -23.69 2.06
C CYS A 143 -2.06 -23.56 0.64
N PRO A 144 -2.81 -22.97 -0.29
CA PRO A 144 -2.34 -22.72 -1.64
C PRO A 144 -1.37 -21.53 -1.68
N ALA A 145 -0.55 -21.50 -2.72
CA ALA A 145 0.20 -20.31 -3.10
C ALA A 145 -0.11 -19.91 -4.54
N ILE A 146 0.00 -18.63 -4.80
CA ILE A 146 -0.11 -18.04 -6.13
C ILE A 146 1.32 -17.82 -6.63
N MET A 147 1.63 -18.44 -7.77
CA MET A 147 2.92 -18.35 -8.44
C MET A 147 2.81 -17.35 -9.58
N ILE A 148 3.59 -16.28 -9.53
CA ILE A 148 3.58 -15.20 -10.52
C ILE A 148 4.93 -15.17 -11.22
N SER A 149 5.00 -15.68 -12.44
CA SER A 149 6.22 -15.64 -13.25
C SER A 149 6.26 -14.37 -14.07
N PHE A 150 7.37 -13.63 -14.01
CA PHE A 150 7.54 -12.39 -14.74
C PHE A 150 8.99 -12.20 -15.20
N ASN A 151 9.17 -11.37 -16.23
CA ASN A 151 10.48 -10.99 -16.72
C ASN A 151 10.98 -9.73 -15.98
N THR A 152 12.27 -9.73 -15.66
CA THR A 152 12.97 -8.62 -15.06
C THR A 152 14.35 -8.43 -15.71
N ASN A 153 15.02 -7.34 -15.42
CA ASN A 153 16.38 -7.09 -15.88
C ASN A 153 17.32 -6.92 -14.68
N PRO A 154 18.13 -7.94 -14.34
CA PRO A 154 19.01 -7.89 -13.16
C PRO A 154 20.13 -6.84 -13.27
N ASN A 155 20.33 -6.22 -14.44
CA ASN A 155 21.32 -5.15 -14.63
C ASN A 155 20.73 -3.72 -14.41
N LYS A 156 19.45 -3.63 -14.05
CA LYS A 156 18.76 -2.38 -13.75
C LYS A 156 18.11 -2.48 -12.37
N ASN A 157 18.03 -1.38 -11.66
CA ASN A 157 17.23 -1.30 -10.44
C ASN A 157 15.77 -1.10 -10.84
N LEU A 158 14.96 -2.12 -10.67
CA LEU A 158 13.54 -2.12 -11.01
C LEU A 158 12.71 -2.37 -9.75
N TYR A 159 11.60 -1.66 -9.67
CA TYR A 159 10.68 -1.72 -8.54
C TYR A 159 9.30 -2.10 -9.02
N TYR A 160 8.62 -2.95 -8.26
CA TYR A 160 7.34 -3.52 -8.62
C TYR A 160 6.33 -3.38 -7.50
N GLN A 161 5.09 -3.21 -7.88
CA GLN A 161 3.95 -3.33 -7.00
C GLN A 161 2.95 -4.29 -7.63
N SER A 162 2.57 -5.33 -6.90
CA SER A 162 1.54 -6.25 -7.33
C SER A 162 0.32 -6.16 -6.41
N SER A 163 -0.85 -6.48 -6.94
CA SER A 163 -2.03 -6.77 -6.13
C SER A 163 -2.69 -8.04 -6.65
N ILE A 164 -3.34 -8.75 -5.75
CA ILE A 164 -4.02 -10.00 -6.05
C ILE A 164 -5.46 -9.85 -5.55
N ASP A 165 -6.40 -9.85 -6.48
CA ASP A 165 -7.81 -9.92 -6.16
C ASP A 165 -8.31 -11.34 -6.36
N ALA A 166 -9.03 -11.85 -5.39
CA ALA A 166 -9.53 -13.21 -5.43
C ALA A 166 -11.00 -13.28 -5.03
N ALA A 167 -11.72 -14.16 -5.68
CA ALA A 167 -13.08 -14.52 -5.28
C ALA A 167 -13.24 -16.03 -5.27
N PHE A 168 -13.75 -16.55 -4.18
CA PHE A 168 -13.96 -17.99 -3.98
C PHE A 168 -15.40 -18.23 -3.56
N PHE A 169 -15.99 -19.25 -4.16
CA PHE A 169 -17.35 -19.69 -3.89
C PHE A 169 -17.35 -21.20 -3.65
N SER A 170 -17.95 -21.64 -2.55
CA SER A 170 -18.20 -23.05 -2.24
C SER A 170 -19.67 -23.34 -2.39
N TYR A 171 -19.99 -24.37 -3.16
CA TYR A 171 -21.35 -24.86 -3.38
C TYR A 171 -21.45 -26.23 -2.72
N PHE A 172 -22.36 -26.34 -1.77
CA PHE A 172 -22.61 -27.56 -1.00
C PHE A 172 -23.80 -28.31 -1.64
N TYR A 173 -23.59 -29.56 -2.03
CA TYR A 173 -24.60 -30.37 -2.69
C TYR A 173 -25.20 -31.39 -1.69
N TYR A 174 -26.51 -31.52 -1.73
CA TYR A 174 -27.26 -32.56 -1.02
C TYR A 174 -28.32 -33.12 -1.97
N ASN A 175 -28.40 -34.46 -2.11
CA ASN A 175 -29.23 -35.15 -3.10
C ASN A 175 -29.06 -34.60 -4.54
N GLY A 176 -27.83 -34.30 -4.91
CA GLY A 176 -27.49 -33.80 -6.26
C GLY A 176 -27.93 -32.36 -6.56
N GLN A 177 -28.47 -31.63 -5.59
CA GLN A 177 -28.87 -30.22 -5.72
C GLN A 177 -28.02 -29.32 -4.83
N VAL A 178 -27.82 -28.05 -5.27
CA VAL A 178 -27.18 -27.07 -4.41
C VAL A 178 -28.06 -26.76 -3.22
N TYR A 179 -27.60 -27.16 -2.04
CA TYR A 179 -28.29 -26.91 -0.79
C TYR A 179 -27.91 -25.56 -0.18
N ASN A 180 -26.63 -25.21 -0.26
CA ASN A 180 -26.09 -23.98 0.27
C ASN A 180 -24.92 -23.49 -0.60
N SER A 181 -24.63 -22.20 -0.53
CA SER A 181 -23.44 -21.61 -1.15
C SER A 181 -22.87 -20.52 -0.26
N THR A 182 -21.56 -20.45 -0.20
CA THR A 182 -20.84 -19.39 0.51
C THR A 182 -19.78 -18.83 -0.42
N GLY A 183 -19.43 -17.57 -0.26
CA GLY A 183 -18.42 -16.94 -1.07
C GLY A 183 -17.78 -15.77 -0.36
N ALA A 184 -16.53 -15.50 -0.73
CA ALA A 184 -15.79 -14.35 -0.30
C ALA A 184 -15.10 -13.72 -1.53
N LYS A 185 -15.04 -12.39 -1.55
CA LYS A 185 -14.28 -11.62 -2.53
C LYS A 185 -13.46 -10.59 -1.76
N GLY A 186 -12.21 -10.41 -2.13
CA GLY A 186 -11.35 -9.41 -1.53
C GLY A 186 -9.98 -9.36 -2.17
N THR A 187 -9.24 -8.32 -1.83
CA THR A 187 -7.84 -8.19 -2.16
C THR A 187 -7.01 -9.00 -1.16
N MET A 188 -6.11 -9.80 -1.68
CA MET A 188 -5.18 -10.55 -0.83
C MET A 188 -4.06 -9.61 -0.39
N HIS A 189 -3.79 -9.63 0.90
CA HIS A 189 -2.57 -9.06 1.44
C HIS A 189 -1.52 -10.16 1.59
N THR A 190 -0.25 -9.80 1.48
CA THR A 190 0.84 -10.73 1.77
C THR A 190 0.67 -11.25 3.19
N SER A 191 0.65 -12.57 3.33
CA SER A 191 0.75 -13.18 4.64
C SER A 191 2.12 -12.85 5.24
N ILE A 192 2.15 -12.59 6.55
CA ILE A 192 3.38 -12.49 7.33
C ILE A 192 4.26 -13.75 7.16
N ASN A 193 3.68 -14.86 6.76
CA ASN A 193 4.32 -16.15 6.55
C ASN A 193 4.75 -16.39 5.08
N THR A 194 5.27 -15.37 4.40
CA THR A 194 5.90 -15.61 3.09
C THR A 194 7.21 -16.37 3.27
N ASP A 195 7.49 -17.29 2.36
CA ASP A 195 8.77 -17.99 2.23
C ASP A 195 9.51 -17.61 0.94
N ASP A 196 8.98 -16.67 0.17
CA ASP A 196 9.62 -16.12 -1.01
C ASP A 196 10.79 -15.21 -0.62
N PRO A 197 12.02 -15.46 -1.13
CA PRO A 197 13.20 -14.69 -0.75
C PRO A 197 13.10 -13.20 -1.05
N VAL A 198 12.45 -12.83 -2.17
CA VAL A 198 12.29 -11.42 -2.57
C VAL A 198 11.35 -10.71 -1.58
N LEU A 199 10.21 -11.31 -1.26
CA LEU A 199 9.26 -10.75 -0.32
C LEU A 199 9.81 -10.71 1.11
N LEU A 200 10.59 -11.72 1.51
CA LEU A 200 11.27 -11.74 2.81
C LEU A 200 12.32 -10.63 2.92
N ASN A 201 13.09 -10.40 1.85
CA ASN A 201 14.09 -9.32 1.81
C ASN A 201 13.43 -7.93 1.93
N GLU A 202 12.26 -7.77 1.35
CA GLU A 202 11.51 -6.51 1.44
C GLU A 202 10.90 -6.26 2.81
N GLY A 203 10.47 -7.30 3.50
CA GLY A 203 9.78 -7.18 4.79
C GLY A 203 8.49 -6.37 4.72
N SER A 204 7.85 -6.31 3.53
CA SER A 204 6.65 -5.55 3.27
C SER A 204 5.42 -6.43 3.40
N SER A 205 4.37 -5.93 4.06
CA SER A 205 3.05 -6.57 4.10
C SER A 205 2.26 -6.38 2.79
N GLN A 206 2.70 -5.44 1.97
CA GLN A 206 2.18 -5.19 0.62
C GLN A 206 3.09 -5.87 -0.40
N LEU A 207 2.54 -6.30 -1.52
CA LEU A 207 3.33 -6.90 -2.61
C LEU A 207 4.15 -5.81 -3.36
N LEU A 208 5.01 -5.13 -2.59
CA LEU A 208 5.91 -4.07 -3.03
C LEU A 208 7.34 -4.58 -2.88
N PHE A 209 8.09 -4.67 -3.98
CA PHE A 209 9.42 -5.27 -3.98
C PHE A 209 10.32 -4.69 -5.08
N SER A 210 11.63 -4.89 -4.90
CA SER A 210 12.67 -4.58 -5.86
C SER A 210 13.22 -5.88 -6.49
N ASN A 211 13.94 -5.76 -7.58
CA ASN A 211 14.67 -6.89 -8.15
C ASN A 211 16.12 -7.02 -7.65
N GLU A 212 16.47 -6.34 -6.56
CA GLU A 212 17.84 -6.25 -6.06
C GLU A 212 18.52 -7.61 -5.87
N ILE A 213 17.77 -8.61 -5.39
CA ILE A 213 18.30 -9.96 -5.17
C ILE A 213 17.99 -10.94 -6.30
N ILE A 214 17.33 -10.51 -7.36
CA ILE A 214 16.99 -11.34 -8.51
C ILE A 214 18.16 -11.33 -9.48
N THR A 215 18.76 -12.49 -9.73
CA THR A 215 19.92 -12.65 -10.61
C THR A 215 19.57 -13.08 -12.05
N ASP A 216 18.38 -13.63 -12.23
CA ASP A 216 17.90 -14.14 -13.51
C ASP A 216 16.94 -13.18 -14.19
N THR A 217 16.80 -13.30 -15.51
CA THR A 217 15.88 -12.48 -16.30
C THR A 217 14.41 -12.91 -16.19
N ASN A 218 14.15 -14.05 -15.59
CA ASN A 218 12.82 -14.54 -15.28
C ASN A 218 12.77 -14.96 -13.81
N TYR A 219 11.77 -14.51 -13.09
CA TYR A 219 11.56 -14.86 -11.68
C TYR A 219 10.11 -15.31 -11.45
N THR A 220 9.91 -16.25 -10.55
CA THR A 220 8.58 -16.68 -10.11
C THR A 220 8.39 -16.31 -8.65
N LEU A 221 7.58 -15.30 -8.42
CA LEU A 221 7.19 -14.83 -7.10
C LEU A 221 6.19 -15.82 -6.50
N LYS A 222 6.44 -16.28 -5.27
CA LYS A 222 5.53 -17.15 -4.51
C LYS A 222 4.79 -16.34 -3.47
N VAL A 223 3.49 -16.20 -3.64
CA VAL A 223 2.62 -15.51 -2.68
C VAL A 223 1.75 -16.52 -1.96
N ASN A 224 2.02 -16.75 -0.68
CA ASN A 224 1.23 -17.66 0.14
C ASN A 224 -0.16 -17.09 0.38
N SER A 225 -1.18 -17.89 0.11
CA SER A 225 -2.57 -17.48 0.29
C SER A 225 -3.00 -17.63 1.74
N THR A 226 -3.61 -16.57 2.28
CA THR A 226 -4.28 -16.59 3.59
C THR A 226 -5.73 -17.06 3.50
N PHE A 227 -6.24 -17.38 2.31
CA PHE A 227 -7.58 -17.89 2.15
C PHE A 227 -7.67 -19.33 2.68
N ASN A 228 -8.13 -19.44 3.91
CA ASN A 228 -8.40 -20.73 4.51
C ASN A 228 -9.68 -21.31 3.92
N TYR A 229 -9.58 -22.31 3.05
CA TYR A 229 -10.74 -22.98 2.44
C TYR A 229 -11.56 -23.81 3.43
N HIS A 230 -11.07 -23.97 4.67
CA HIS A 230 -11.54 -25.00 5.59
C HIS A 230 -12.46 -24.53 6.71
N SER A 231 -12.65 -23.24 6.94
CA SER A 231 -13.45 -22.82 8.09
C SER A 231 -14.88 -22.41 7.74
N TYR A 232 -15.75 -23.41 7.68
CA TYR A 232 -17.14 -23.20 8.06
C TYR A 232 -17.54 -24.23 9.10
N SER A 233 -17.46 -23.85 10.36
CA SER A 233 -18.24 -24.51 11.40
C SER A 233 -19.70 -24.14 11.20
N SER A 234 -20.49 -25.03 10.65
CA SER A 234 -21.94 -24.94 10.69
C SER A 234 -22.37 -24.98 12.15
N HIS A 235 -22.89 -23.88 12.68
CA HIS A 235 -23.53 -23.88 13.96
C HIS A 235 -24.77 -24.79 13.90
N GLY A 236 -24.67 -25.99 14.44
CA GLY A 236 -25.78 -26.71 14.99
C GLY A 236 -26.55 -27.72 14.13
N TYR A 237 -26.22 -27.96 12.87
CA TYR A 237 -26.80 -29.03 12.07
C TYR A 237 -25.71 -29.75 11.26
N THR A 238 -25.44 -31.00 11.58
CA THR A 238 -24.63 -31.91 10.77
C THR A 238 -25.43 -32.38 9.57
N VAL A 239 -25.45 -31.60 8.49
CA VAL A 239 -25.91 -32.11 7.20
C VAL A 239 -24.67 -32.73 6.53
N GLU A 240 -24.74 -34.02 6.27
CA GLU A 240 -23.71 -34.72 5.49
C GLU A 240 -23.93 -34.36 4.01
N TYR A 241 -23.01 -33.58 3.43
CA TYR A 241 -23.11 -33.18 2.03
C TYR A 241 -22.56 -34.27 1.10
N ASP A 242 -23.23 -34.48 -0.04
CA ASP A 242 -22.79 -35.45 -1.05
C ASP A 242 -21.47 -35.01 -1.73
N SER A 243 -21.30 -33.72 -1.93
CA SER A 243 -20.09 -33.10 -2.50
C SER A 243 -20.03 -31.61 -2.25
N ILE A 244 -18.82 -31.08 -2.29
CA ILE A 244 -18.55 -29.66 -2.25
C ILE A 244 -17.84 -29.28 -3.55
N VAL A 245 -18.40 -28.36 -4.31
CA VAL A 245 -17.76 -27.81 -5.50
C VAL A 245 -17.27 -26.40 -5.20
N ARG A 246 -15.99 -26.15 -5.39
CA ARG A 246 -15.38 -24.84 -5.25
C ARG A 246 -15.14 -24.25 -6.61
N LYS A 247 -15.52 -22.99 -6.76
CA LYS A 247 -15.23 -22.16 -7.94
C LYS A 247 -14.66 -20.85 -7.49
N GLY A 248 -13.74 -20.33 -8.24
CA GLY A 248 -13.14 -19.05 -7.95
C GLY A 248 -12.32 -18.52 -9.10
N TYR A 249 -11.81 -17.33 -8.88
CA TYR A 249 -10.79 -16.76 -9.74
C TYR A 249 -9.78 -15.98 -8.89
N VAL A 250 -8.59 -15.86 -9.44
CA VAL A 250 -7.53 -15.00 -8.95
C VAL A 250 -7.14 -14.07 -10.09
N GLU A 251 -7.21 -12.79 -9.86
CA GLU A 251 -6.76 -11.75 -10.78
C GLU A 251 -5.51 -11.11 -10.19
N VAL A 252 -4.41 -11.20 -10.93
CA VAL A 252 -3.13 -10.61 -10.53
C VAL A 252 -2.90 -9.37 -11.36
N SER A 253 -2.66 -8.25 -10.70
CA SER A 253 -2.12 -7.06 -11.35
C SER A 253 -0.69 -6.81 -10.87
N MET A 254 0.19 -6.41 -11.79
CA MET A 254 1.55 -6.03 -11.50
C MET A 254 1.85 -4.71 -12.20
N SER A 255 2.55 -3.81 -11.53
CA SER A 255 2.95 -2.52 -12.06
C SER A 255 4.43 -2.31 -11.84
N GLY A 256 5.11 -1.74 -12.82
CA GLY A 256 6.38 -1.07 -12.60
C GLY A 256 6.13 0.23 -11.82
N ILE A 257 6.93 0.51 -10.82
CA ILE A 257 6.85 1.73 -10.03
C ILE A 257 8.20 2.44 -10.05
N SER A 258 8.21 3.76 -10.10
CA SER A 258 9.45 4.53 -10.04
C SER A 258 10.14 4.37 -8.68
N GLU A 259 11.45 4.57 -8.63
CA GLU A 259 12.24 4.56 -7.39
C GLU A 259 11.63 5.46 -6.32
N SER A 260 11.23 6.68 -6.71
CA SER A 260 10.59 7.62 -5.78
C SER A 260 9.26 7.10 -5.24
N GLY A 261 8.46 6.45 -6.09
CA GLY A 261 7.21 5.81 -5.69
C GLY A 261 7.44 4.65 -4.73
N TYR A 262 8.45 3.81 -5.00
CA TYR A 262 8.83 2.70 -4.13
C TYR A 262 9.25 3.19 -2.75
N HIS A 263 10.18 4.13 -2.65
CA HIS A 263 10.65 4.66 -1.37
C HIS A 263 9.53 5.37 -0.59
N TYR A 264 8.66 6.09 -1.28
CA TYR A 264 7.50 6.71 -0.64
C TYR A 264 6.56 5.66 -0.04
N ARG A 265 6.22 4.60 -0.80
CA ARG A 265 5.37 3.51 -0.34
C ARG A 265 5.98 2.77 0.86
N LYS A 266 7.27 2.48 0.82
CA LYS A 266 8.00 1.87 1.95
C LYS A 266 7.96 2.75 3.20
N SER A 267 8.16 4.05 3.05
CA SER A 267 8.07 4.98 4.18
C SER A 267 6.64 5.09 4.73
N GLN A 268 5.63 5.03 3.87
CA GLN A 268 4.22 5.05 4.26
C GLN A 268 3.84 3.79 5.02
N GLU A 269 4.29 2.63 4.58
CA GLU A 269 4.07 1.35 5.25
C GLU A 269 4.69 1.37 6.65
N ALA A 270 5.96 1.77 6.77
CA ALA A 270 6.63 1.92 8.07
C ALA A 270 5.91 2.90 9.02
N TYR A 271 5.26 3.94 8.48
CA TYR A 271 4.47 4.88 9.28
C TYR A 271 3.15 4.27 9.76
N GLN A 272 2.57 3.33 9.02
CA GLN A 272 1.29 2.69 9.32
C GLN A 272 1.43 1.45 10.23
N GLU A 273 2.65 0.98 10.49
CA GLU A 273 2.90 -0.14 11.38
C GLU A 273 2.31 0.12 12.79
N PRO A 274 1.52 -0.83 13.35
CA PRO A 274 0.87 -0.65 14.65
C PRO A 274 1.85 -0.31 15.78
N ASP A 275 3.06 -0.84 15.72
CA ASP A 275 4.11 -0.58 16.70
C ASP A 275 4.63 0.87 16.65
N ALA A 276 4.49 1.56 15.52
CA ALA A 276 4.83 2.96 15.42
C ALA A 276 4.01 3.79 16.40
N TYR A 277 2.71 3.53 16.54
CA TYR A 277 1.85 4.23 17.51
C TYR A 277 2.11 3.80 18.96
N THR A 278 2.36 2.51 19.19
CA THR A 278 2.68 2.00 20.53
C THR A 278 3.98 2.59 21.03
N ASN A 279 4.98 2.62 20.21
CA ASN A 279 6.25 3.25 20.49
C ASN A 279 6.09 4.77 20.73
N LEU A 280 5.27 5.50 19.97
CA LEU A 280 4.92 6.92 20.20
C LEU A 280 4.37 7.12 21.61
N PHE A 281 3.49 6.25 22.04
CA PHE A 281 2.89 6.33 23.38
C PHE A 281 3.90 6.08 24.48
N LEU A 282 4.91 5.24 24.23
CA LEU A 282 5.99 4.94 25.17
C LEU A 282 7.14 5.97 25.13
N GLY A 283 7.07 6.97 24.26
CA GLY A 283 8.10 8.00 24.13
C GLY A 283 9.43 7.50 23.55
N VAL A 284 9.43 6.38 22.86
CA VAL A 284 10.63 5.70 22.31
C VAL A 284 10.82 6.00 20.82
N ILE A 285 10.16 7.01 20.25
CA ILE A 285 10.13 7.18 18.80
C ILE A 285 11.15 8.17 18.25
N THR A 286 11.85 7.67 17.24
CA THR A 286 12.37 8.50 16.15
C THR A 286 11.19 8.89 15.27
N PRO A 287 10.94 10.19 15.00
CA PRO A 287 9.88 10.59 14.08
C PRO A 287 10.11 9.94 12.73
N LEU A 288 9.17 9.12 12.27
CA LEU A 288 9.21 8.58 10.92
C LEU A 288 8.83 9.71 9.96
N ASN A 289 9.76 10.09 9.09
CA ASN A 289 9.49 11.03 8.02
C ASN A 289 9.06 10.25 6.78
N LEU A 290 7.94 10.65 6.18
CA LEU A 290 7.60 10.17 4.85
C LEU A 290 8.69 10.59 3.86
N TYR A 291 9.05 9.68 2.96
CA TYR A 291 9.99 9.97 1.90
C TYR A 291 9.49 11.13 1.02
N SER A 292 10.40 11.98 0.59
CA SER A 292 10.11 13.09 -0.32
C SER A 292 11.25 13.24 -1.32
N ASN A 293 10.92 13.34 -2.60
CA ASN A 293 11.85 13.70 -3.67
C ASN A 293 11.61 15.14 -4.20
N VAL A 294 10.87 15.96 -3.44
CA VAL A 294 10.56 17.33 -3.77
C VAL A 294 11.57 18.27 -3.11
N GLY A 295 12.36 18.98 -3.93
CA GLY A 295 13.28 20.01 -3.46
C GLY A 295 12.52 21.30 -3.08
N ASN A 296 13.00 21.99 -2.02
CA ASN A 296 12.43 23.19 -1.42
C ASN A 296 10.99 23.04 -0.91
N GLY A 297 10.53 21.79 -0.69
CA GLY A 297 9.19 21.49 -0.20
C GLY A 297 9.08 20.07 0.29
N ARG A 298 7.85 19.56 0.30
CA ARG A 298 7.52 18.19 0.71
C ARG A 298 6.66 17.52 -0.35
N GLY A 299 6.53 16.20 -0.27
CA GLY A 299 5.65 15.41 -1.11
C GLY A 299 6.37 14.41 -1.99
N VAL A 300 5.66 13.84 -2.94
CA VAL A 300 6.21 12.82 -3.84
C VAL A 300 5.83 13.11 -5.28
N PHE A 301 6.80 13.00 -6.16
CA PHE A 301 6.62 12.99 -7.60
C PHE A 301 7.08 11.63 -8.11
N ALA A 302 6.13 10.78 -8.44
CA ALA A 302 6.34 9.37 -8.76
C ALA A 302 5.67 9.00 -10.08
N ALA A 303 5.98 7.80 -10.57
CA ALA A 303 5.39 7.27 -11.79
C ALA A 303 5.10 5.77 -11.64
N ILE A 304 4.07 5.30 -12.35
CA ILE A 304 3.62 3.92 -12.37
C ILE A 304 3.25 3.50 -13.79
N ALA A 305 3.74 2.32 -14.20
CA ALA A 305 3.40 1.67 -15.46
C ALA A 305 2.59 0.40 -15.15
N PRO A 306 1.25 0.45 -15.19
CA PRO A 306 0.41 -0.66 -14.80
C PRO A 306 0.35 -1.73 -15.90
N MET A 307 0.33 -2.98 -15.48
CA MET A 307 -0.01 -4.13 -16.31
C MET A 307 -1.07 -4.97 -15.59
N THR A 308 -2.13 -5.31 -16.30
CA THR A 308 -3.14 -6.27 -15.81
C THR A 308 -2.80 -7.65 -16.36
N CYS A 309 -2.81 -8.66 -15.51
CA CYS A 309 -2.60 -10.03 -15.90
C CYS A 309 -3.92 -10.76 -16.20
N ASP A 310 -3.79 -11.92 -16.81
CA ASP A 310 -4.92 -12.80 -17.06
C ASP A 310 -5.53 -13.29 -15.74
N THR A 311 -6.83 -13.55 -15.78
CA THR A 311 -7.57 -14.13 -14.67
C THR A 311 -7.41 -15.64 -14.66
N VAL A 312 -6.96 -16.21 -13.55
CA VAL A 312 -6.86 -17.67 -13.36
C VAL A 312 -8.12 -18.19 -12.67
N PHE A 313 -8.81 -19.12 -13.31
CA PHE A 313 -10.02 -19.73 -12.76
C PHE A 313 -9.70 -21.00 -11.99
N ILE A 314 -10.35 -21.16 -10.85
CA ILE A 314 -10.25 -22.33 -9.99
C ILE A 314 -11.53 -23.14 -10.09
N HIS A 315 -11.40 -24.45 -10.30
CA HIS A 315 -12.49 -25.39 -10.22
C HIS A 315 -12.01 -26.67 -9.58
N SER A 316 -12.42 -26.93 -8.33
CA SER A 316 -12.14 -28.19 -7.66
C SER A 316 -13.44 -28.83 -7.14
N LYS A 317 -13.48 -30.16 -7.14
CA LYS A 317 -14.56 -30.97 -6.59
C LYS A 317 -13.97 -31.82 -5.47
N LEU A 318 -14.52 -31.72 -4.28
CA LEU A 318 -14.17 -32.50 -3.09
C LEU A 318 -15.27 -33.52 -2.80
#